data_fd05f0c7fa7291618582a97b082f4ec0
#
_entry.id   fd05f0c7fa7291618582a97b082f4ec0
#
_cell.length_a   1.000
_cell.length_b   1.000
_cell.length_c   1.000
_cell.angle_alpha   90.00
_cell.angle_beta   90.00
_cell.angle_gamma   90.00
#
_symmetry.space_group_name_H-M   'P 1'
#
loop_
_entity.id
_entity.type
_entity.pdbx_description
1 polymer ?
#
loop_
_entity_poly.entity_id
_entity_poly.type
_entity_poly.pdbx_seq_one_letter_code
_entity_poly.pdbx_strand_id
1 'polypeptide(L)'
;PIVRHDKRGFTLTEVLVAITILTIAMLGALEGLLLCTQYNINNLCRDESVRIAEQKMNELRNISYTSLTSGSATIKRRIKNFERDFNVEWSVSAISPNSSSVEVNVKWTIMNKEWSHAVRSIINRG
;
A
#
# COMPACT_ATOMS: atom_id res chain seq x y z
N PRO A 1 -59.59 -32.47 -19.97
CA PRO A 1 -58.51 -32.00 -19.12
C PRO A 1 -57.48 -31.24 -19.95
N ILE A 2 -57.54 -30.01 -19.77
CA ILE A 2 -56.65 -29.13 -20.45
C ILE A 2 -55.35 -29.17 -19.67
N VAL A 3 -54.33 -29.74 -20.24
CA VAL A 3 -52.99 -29.60 -19.71
C VAL A 3 -52.59 -28.15 -19.94
N ARG A 4 -52.72 -27.39 -18.92
CA ARG A 4 -52.24 -26.03 -18.95
C ARG A 4 -50.74 -26.07 -18.95
N HIS A 5 -50.18 -25.98 -20.09
CA HIS A 5 -48.79 -25.58 -20.16
C HIS A 5 -48.72 -24.17 -19.59
N ASP A 6 -48.20 -24.08 -18.41
CA ASP A 6 -48.05 -22.82 -17.71
C ASP A 6 -47.02 -22.01 -18.44
N LYS A 7 -47.47 -21.28 -19.46
CA LYS A 7 -46.64 -20.33 -20.20
C LYS A 7 -46.57 -19.01 -19.52
N ARG A 8 -46.79 -18.98 -18.21
CA ARG A 8 -46.62 -17.76 -17.45
C ARG A 8 -45.18 -17.36 -17.49
N GLY A 9 -44.92 -16.13 -17.87
CA GLY A 9 -43.69 -15.47 -17.57
C GLY A 9 -43.54 -15.32 -16.06
N PHE A 10 -42.41 -14.84 -15.67
CA PHE A 10 -42.16 -14.58 -14.24
C PHE A 10 -43.20 -13.61 -13.66
N THR A 11 -43.58 -13.84 -12.40
CA THR A 11 -44.40 -12.91 -11.68
C THR A 11 -43.63 -11.63 -11.36
N LEU A 12 -44.34 -10.55 -11.14
CA LEU A 12 -43.68 -9.29 -10.77
C LEU A 12 -42.85 -9.44 -9.50
N THR A 13 -43.35 -10.22 -8.53
CA THR A 13 -42.63 -10.48 -7.27
C THR A 13 -41.33 -11.27 -7.52
N GLU A 14 -41.35 -12.26 -8.39
CA GLU A 14 -40.15 -13.03 -8.77
C GLU A 14 -39.10 -12.15 -9.42
N VAL A 15 -39.52 -11.25 -10.30
CA VAL A 15 -38.61 -10.29 -10.95
C VAL A 15 -37.99 -9.34 -9.92
N LEU A 16 -38.79 -8.84 -9.00
CA LEU A 16 -38.30 -7.96 -7.93
C LEU A 16 -37.28 -8.68 -7.02
N VAL A 17 -37.59 -9.92 -6.64
CA VAL A 17 -36.66 -10.73 -5.83
C VAL A 17 -35.37 -11.01 -6.59
N ALA A 18 -35.46 -11.37 -7.88
CA ALA A 18 -34.30 -11.65 -8.71
C ALA A 18 -33.41 -10.39 -8.86
N ILE A 19 -34.00 -9.23 -9.08
CA ILE A 19 -33.25 -7.97 -9.18
C ILE A 19 -32.58 -7.64 -7.84
N THR A 20 -33.26 -7.85 -6.74
CA THR A 20 -32.71 -7.60 -5.40
C THR A 20 -31.48 -8.48 -5.15
N ILE A 21 -31.60 -9.78 -5.42
CA ILE A 21 -30.49 -10.73 -5.25
C ILE A 21 -29.31 -10.35 -6.17
N LEU A 22 -29.60 -10.00 -7.42
CA LEU A 22 -28.59 -9.60 -8.37
C LEU A 22 -27.87 -8.32 -7.92
N THR A 23 -28.61 -7.35 -7.41
CA THR A 23 -28.05 -6.10 -6.90
C THR A 23 -27.10 -6.36 -5.73
N ILE A 24 -27.51 -7.20 -4.77
CA ILE A 24 -26.68 -7.57 -3.62
C ILE A 24 -25.41 -8.29 -4.09
N ALA A 25 -25.54 -9.21 -5.02
CA ALA A 25 -24.39 -9.94 -5.58
C ALA A 25 -23.41 -9.00 -6.29
N MET A 26 -23.92 -8.03 -7.04
CA MET A 26 -23.08 -7.04 -7.72
C MET A 26 -22.36 -6.13 -6.74
N LEU A 27 -23.03 -5.67 -5.70
CA LEU A 27 -22.40 -4.85 -4.66
C LEU A 27 -21.28 -5.61 -3.96
N GLY A 28 -21.52 -6.87 -3.61
CA GLY A 28 -20.51 -7.72 -3.00
C GLY A 28 -19.29 -7.93 -3.93
N ALA A 29 -19.53 -8.15 -5.22
CA ALA A 29 -18.46 -8.29 -6.21
C ALA A 29 -17.64 -7.01 -6.35
N LEU A 30 -18.29 -5.85 -6.36
CA LEU A 30 -17.60 -4.56 -6.41
C LEU A 30 -16.73 -4.32 -5.18
N GLU A 31 -17.24 -4.60 -3.99
CA GLU A 31 -16.46 -4.49 -2.76
C GLU A 31 -15.25 -5.41 -2.78
N GLY A 32 -15.43 -6.66 -3.21
CA GLY A 32 -14.32 -7.60 -3.35
C GLY A 32 -13.27 -7.12 -4.34
N LEU A 33 -13.68 -6.55 -5.46
CA LEU A 33 -12.78 -6.00 -6.46
C LEU A 33 -12.00 -4.81 -5.93
N LEU A 34 -12.66 -3.93 -5.17
CA LEU A 34 -12.01 -2.78 -4.53
C LEU A 34 -10.95 -3.24 -3.53
N LEU A 35 -11.26 -4.23 -2.71
CA LEU A 35 -10.31 -4.79 -1.76
C LEU A 35 -9.09 -5.38 -2.47
N CYS A 36 -9.30 -6.17 -3.52
CA CYS A 36 -8.22 -6.73 -4.31
C CYS A 36 -7.34 -5.64 -4.93
N THR A 37 -7.95 -4.58 -5.43
CA THR A 37 -7.24 -3.43 -5.99
C THR A 37 -6.41 -2.72 -4.93
N GLN A 38 -6.97 -2.50 -3.74
CA GLN A 38 -6.25 -1.89 -2.61
C GLN A 38 -5.03 -2.71 -2.20
N TYR A 39 -5.19 -4.02 -2.05
CA TYR A 39 -4.08 -4.90 -1.70
C TYR A 39 -3.00 -4.92 -2.79
N ASN A 40 -3.40 -4.92 -4.04
CA ASN A 40 -2.45 -4.89 -5.15
C ASN A 40 -1.67 -3.58 -5.17
N ILE A 41 -2.33 -2.44 -5.02
CA ILE A 41 -1.70 -1.13 -4.93
C ILE A 41 -0.75 -1.09 -3.72
N ASN A 42 -1.21 -1.58 -2.57
CA ASN A 42 -0.38 -1.61 -1.38
C ASN A 42 0.88 -2.45 -1.57
N ASN A 43 0.78 -3.61 -2.20
CA ASN A 43 1.94 -4.44 -2.51
C ASN A 43 2.93 -3.73 -3.43
N LEU A 44 2.44 -3.03 -4.44
CA LEU A 44 3.28 -2.25 -5.34
C LEU A 44 3.97 -1.09 -4.61
N CYS A 45 3.26 -0.39 -3.74
CA CYS A 45 3.81 0.67 -2.91
C CYS A 45 4.84 0.13 -1.93
N ARG A 46 4.60 -1.04 -1.36
CA ARG A 46 5.53 -1.69 -0.46
C ARG A 46 6.84 -2.05 -1.17
N ASP A 47 6.77 -2.60 -2.36
CA ASP A 47 7.95 -2.92 -3.15
C ASP A 47 8.75 -1.66 -3.47
N GLU A 48 8.08 -0.58 -3.84
CA GLU A 48 8.74 0.70 -4.11
C GLU A 48 9.33 1.30 -2.84
N SER A 49 8.64 1.17 -1.70
CA SER A 49 9.14 1.65 -0.41
C SER A 49 10.41 0.93 0.01
N VAL A 50 10.52 -0.36 -0.25
CA VAL A 50 11.75 -1.13 0.00
C VAL A 50 12.90 -0.58 -0.82
N ARG A 51 12.67 -0.30 -2.10
CA ARG A 51 13.69 0.30 -2.97
C ARG A 51 14.12 1.68 -2.47
N ILE A 52 13.17 2.52 -2.09
CA ILE A 52 13.45 3.84 -1.54
C ILE A 52 14.27 3.73 -0.25
N ALA A 53 13.88 2.85 0.64
CA ALA A 53 14.58 2.62 1.90
C ALA A 53 16.01 2.14 1.68
N GLU A 54 16.22 1.21 0.76
CA GLU A 54 17.54 0.71 0.40
C GLU A 54 18.41 1.79 -0.24
N GLN A 55 17.86 2.57 -1.15
CA GLN A 55 18.57 3.69 -1.77
C GLN A 55 18.99 4.71 -0.72
N LYS A 56 18.11 5.05 0.20
CA LYS A 56 18.41 5.99 1.26
C LYS A 56 19.46 5.44 2.22
N MET A 57 19.35 4.18 2.57
CA MET A 57 20.35 3.52 3.42
C MET A 57 21.74 3.51 2.76
N ASN A 58 21.80 3.20 1.47
CA ASN A 58 23.05 3.23 0.72
C ASN A 58 23.64 4.64 0.63
N GLU A 59 22.79 5.64 0.41
CA GLU A 59 23.19 7.04 0.43
C GLU A 59 23.79 7.43 1.79
N LEU A 60 23.14 7.06 2.88
CA LEU A 60 23.63 7.34 4.23
C LEU A 60 24.94 6.61 4.55
N ARG A 61 25.14 5.42 4.02
CA ARG A 61 26.41 4.70 4.18
C ARG A 61 27.57 5.32 3.42
N ASN A 62 27.28 6.01 2.33
CA ASN A 62 28.28 6.60 1.44
C ASN A 62 28.69 8.01 1.85
N ILE A 63 27.92 8.66 2.73
CA ILE A 63 28.35 9.95 3.27
C ILE A 63 29.31 9.75 4.45
N SER A 64 30.05 10.80 4.79
CA SER A 64 30.99 10.69 5.91
C SER A 64 30.24 10.48 7.22
N TYR A 65 30.81 9.69 8.11
CA TYR A 65 30.22 9.38 9.41
C TYR A 65 29.85 10.63 10.20
N THR A 66 30.67 11.66 10.14
CA THR A 66 30.46 12.93 10.83
C THR A 66 29.28 13.73 10.26
N SER A 67 28.89 13.45 9.02
CA SER A 67 27.78 14.11 8.34
C SER A 67 26.45 13.37 8.51
N LEU A 68 26.43 12.26 9.24
CA LEU A 68 25.21 11.50 9.50
C LEU A 68 24.32 12.31 10.44
N THR A 69 23.18 12.71 9.95
CA THR A 69 22.16 13.44 10.72
C THR A 69 20.78 12.90 10.39
N SER A 70 19.88 13.01 11.34
CA SER A 70 18.48 12.67 11.13
C SER A 70 17.81 13.69 10.21
N GLY A 71 16.83 13.25 9.47
CA GLY A 71 16.10 14.12 8.56
C GLY A 71 14.87 13.46 7.98
N SER A 72 14.22 14.19 7.10
CA SER A 72 13.06 13.69 6.38
C SER A 72 13.00 14.28 4.97
N ALA A 73 12.34 13.57 4.07
CA ALA A 73 12.11 14.03 2.71
C ALA A 73 10.84 13.37 2.15
N THR A 74 10.23 14.03 1.18
CA THR A 74 9.12 13.46 0.44
C THR A 74 9.62 13.10 -0.95
N ILE A 75 9.44 11.84 -1.34
CA ILE A 75 9.84 11.34 -2.65
C ILE A 75 8.59 10.95 -3.41
N LYS A 76 8.42 11.51 -4.59
CA LYS A 76 7.33 11.17 -5.48
C LYS A 76 7.77 10.07 -6.44
N ARG A 77 7.02 8.99 -6.47
CA ARG A 77 7.29 7.86 -7.37
C ARG A 77 6.08 7.55 -8.23
N ARG A 78 6.35 7.26 -9.47
CA ARG A 78 5.35 6.78 -10.41
C ARG A 78 5.34 5.26 -10.40
N ILE A 79 4.19 4.70 -10.02
CA ILE A 79 3.98 3.25 -9.97
C ILE A 79 2.93 2.93 -11.02
N LYS A 80 3.34 2.28 -12.12
CA LYS A 80 2.46 2.01 -13.29
C LYS A 80 1.78 3.30 -13.77
N ASN A 81 0.48 3.45 -13.52
CA ASN A 81 -0.32 4.57 -14.04
C ASN A 81 -0.64 5.63 -12.98
N PHE A 82 -0.08 5.53 -11.79
CA PHE A 82 -0.36 6.50 -10.73
C PHE A 82 0.92 6.97 -10.04
N GLU A 83 0.85 8.16 -9.49
CA GLU A 83 1.94 8.73 -8.69
C GLU A 83 1.56 8.67 -7.22
N ARG A 84 2.54 8.35 -6.37
CA ARG A 84 2.40 8.35 -4.93
C ARG A 84 3.55 9.08 -4.28
N ASP A 85 3.21 9.78 -3.20
CA ASP A 85 4.19 10.44 -2.37
C ASP A 85 4.60 9.50 -1.24
N PHE A 86 5.90 9.31 -1.09
CA PHE A 86 6.48 8.54 -0.01
C PHE A 86 7.21 9.49 0.94
N ASN A 87 6.80 9.50 2.19
CA ASN A 87 7.48 10.25 3.23
C ASN A 87 8.61 9.39 3.79
N VAL A 88 9.83 9.84 3.60
CA VAL A 88 11.02 9.14 4.08
C VAL A 88 11.56 9.87 5.28
N GLU A 89 11.62 9.19 6.40
CA GLU A 89 12.21 9.69 7.62
C GLU A 89 13.40 8.82 7.99
N TRP A 90 14.53 9.42 8.27
CA TRP A 90 15.68 8.70 8.75
C TRP A 90 16.13 9.29 10.07
N SER A 91 16.42 8.41 11.02
CA SER A 91 16.90 8.77 12.33
C SER A 91 18.25 8.12 12.58
N VAL A 92 19.15 8.90 13.11
CA VAL A 92 20.51 8.49 13.45
C VAL A 92 20.67 8.57 14.95
N SER A 93 21.01 7.44 15.57
CA SER A 93 21.23 7.35 17.01
C SER A 93 22.62 6.79 17.27
N ALA A 94 23.42 7.48 18.03
CA ALA A 94 24.74 6.99 18.41
C ALA A 94 24.61 5.81 19.38
N ILE A 95 25.24 4.70 19.05
CA ILE A 95 25.35 3.54 19.94
C ILE A 95 26.65 3.60 20.72
N SER A 96 27.73 3.97 20.04
CA SER A 96 29.07 4.11 20.59
C SER A 96 29.79 5.24 19.87
N PRO A 97 31.00 5.63 20.34
CA PRO A 97 31.76 6.68 19.64
C PRO A 97 32.06 6.38 18.16
N ASN A 98 32.05 5.09 17.80
CA ASN A 98 32.42 4.62 16.45
C ASN A 98 31.26 3.96 15.70
N SER A 99 30.06 3.91 16.29
CA SER A 99 28.92 3.23 15.68
C SER A 99 27.63 4.02 15.89
N SER A 100 26.82 4.10 14.85
CA SER A 100 25.48 4.68 14.92
C SER A 100 24.45 3.74 14.34
N SER A 101 23.29 3.71 14.99
CA SER A 101 22.12 3.02 14.45
C SER A 101 21.37 3.99 13.55
N VAL A 102 21.07 3.54 12.35
CA VAL A 102 20.31 4.31 11.38
C VAL A 102 19.04 3.56 11.06
N GLU A 103 17.92 4.21 11.22
CA GLU A 103 16.62 3.67 10.84
C GLU A 103 16.03 4.56 9.74
N VAL A 104 15.65 3.93 8.64
CA VAL A 104 14.94 4.59 7.54
C VAL A 104 13.52 4.06 7.53
N ASN A 105 12.56 4.95 7.69
CA ASN A 105 11.14 4.64 7.69
C ASN A 105 10.49 5.33 6.49
N VAL A 106 9.83 4.55 5.66
CA VAL A 106 9.11 5.04 4.48
C VAL A 106 7.62 4.87 4.72
N LYS A 107 6.88 5.95 4.62
CA LYS A 107 5.44 5.98 4.86
C LYS A 107 4.70 6.39 3.60
N TRP A 108 3.56 5.79 3.37
CA TRP A 108 2.66 6.14 2.27
C TRP A 108 1.21 5.96 2.72
N THR A 109 0.31 6.65 2.05
CA THR A 109 -1.11 6.61 2.36
C THR A 109 -1.89 6.08 1.17
N ILE A 110 -2.77 5.11 1.43
CA ILE A 110 -3.71 4.57 0.45
C ILE A 110 -5.10 4.61 1.08
N MET A 111 -6.04 5.31 0.44
CA MET A 111 -7.44 5.43 0.89
C MET A 111 -7.56 5.78 2.38
N ASN A 112 -6.90 6.85 2.79
CA ASN A 112 -6.89 7.35 4.16
C ASN A 112 -6.26 6.41 5.21
N LYS A 113 -5.62 5.34 4.77
CA LYS A 113 -4.86 4.45 5.64
C LYS A 113 -3.37 4.63 5.40
N GLU A 114 -2.64 4.87 6.48
CA GLU A 114 -1.19 5.02 6.43
C GLU A 114 -0.51 3.66 6.57
N TRP A 115 0.45 3.41 5.70
CA TRP A 115 1.31 2.25 5.71
C TRP A 115 2.75 2.67 5.87
N SER A 116 3.57 1.80 6.41
CA SER A 116 4.98 2.10 6.59
C SER A 116 5.85 0.87 6.41
N HIS A 117 7.10 1.13 6.02
CA HIS A 117 8.16 0.13 5.96
C HIS A 117 9.43 0.72 6.54
N ALA A 118 10.05 0.02 7.46
CA ALA A 118 11.25 0.49 8.14
C ALA A 118 12.41 -0.47 7.92
N VAL A 119 13.60 0.09 7.70
CA VAL A 119 14.85 -0.65 7.61
C VAL A 119 15.83 -0.05 8.62
N ARG A 120 16.48 -0.92 9.37
CA ARG A 120 17.47 -0.51 10.36
C ARG A 120 18.83 -1.11 10.00
N SER A 121 19.86 -0.32 10.20
CA SER A 121 21.24 -0.76 9.99
C SER A 121 22.17 -0.05 10.98
N ILE A 122 23.32 -0.65 11.20
CA ILE A 122 24.38 -0.07 12.00
C ILE A 122 25.49 0.39 11.06
N ILE A 123 25.86 1.65 11.16
CA ILE A 123 26.96 2.23 10.39
C ILE A 123 28.12 2.45 11.34
N ASN A 124 29.24 1.85 11.03
CA ASN A 124 30.48 2.00 11.77
C ASN A 124 31.36 3.08 11.16
N ARG A 125 32.06 3.78 12.02
CA ARG A 125 33.11 4.69 11.58
C ARG A 125 34.26 3.86 11.02
N GLY A 126 34.41 3.92 9.71
CA GLY A 126 35.44 3.18 9.00
C GLY A 126 36.83 3.80 9.10
#